data_24566faf018db592b59e0685b2b103d0
#
_entry.id   24566faf018db592b59e0685b2b103d0
#
_cell.length_a   1.000
_cell.length_b   1.000
_cell.length_c   1.000
_cell.angle_alpha   90.00
_cell.angle_beta   90.00
_cell.angle_gamma   90.00
#
_symmetry.space_group_name_H-M   'P 1'
#
loop_
_entity.id
_entity.type
_entity.pdbx_description
1 polymer ?
#
loop_
_entity_poly.entity_id
_entity_poly.type
_entity_poly.pdbx_seq_one_letter_code
_entity_poly.pdbx_strand_id
1 'polypeptide(L)'
;MPPRAPGRALEVLVLLCSVAAAVAAVAQPLALGRTLDLLLRDGDAGWWLPLSAALLLGELLLDSATSLFTGRCNATWTASVRTRALRGLLRTAPEHARPYPPGDIGTRLTLNAADAGGAPAARAALAASLITPLGALVALALVDVWVALCVLAGLPALALLLRSFARDTGATVAAYQRTQSLIASRLLEALEGADTIGAAGTGERERARVLAPLAELAAQGRHMWALHGRALGRSGVLVPLLTLAATAVGGLRLAAGELSVGDLLAVGRYAQLTAGVGAAASLLGAIVRAREARRRTRELERMPATAYGTRRLPPNGPGELRLCGVRVLRGGREVLRADGVRVPGGSTVAVVGRSGAGKSVLAAVAGRLIDPDEGHVLLDGVRLDRLTHEALRTEVAYAFERPVLGEGTIAEAVADGARRSSRERVRQAARAAGADGFVRRLPHGYDTPLPRAPLSGGEHQRLGLARAFAHAGRLLVLDDATSSLDTATEHEVDLALRRSVRPGTRLVVAHRPSVADRADLVLWLEDGQVRAVGTHRELWHTAGYREVFGAGAGAGAGAGAGAGAGAGAGAGAGAGADAGAGADAGPGSSPGPATAVGGSGPGPVRRPEPEEARP
;
A
#
# COMPACT_ATOMS: atom_id res chain seq x y z
N MET A 1 -9.27 -25.40 -14.19
CA MET A 1 -10.16 -25.44 -13.03
C MET A 1 -9.94 -24.17 -12.21
N PRO A 2 -10.97 -23.41 -11.84
CA PRO A 2 -10.80 -22.33 -10.89
C PRO A 2 -10.31 -22.95 -9.56
N PRO A 3 -9.28 -22.41 -8.92
CA PRO A 3 -8.80 -22.94 -7.65
C PRO A 3 -9.96 -22.93 -6.66
N ARG A 4 -10.24 -24.09 -6.04
CA ARG A 4 -11.20 -24.19 -4.94
C ARG A 4 -10.92 -23.06 -3.98
N ALA A 5 -11.94 -22.30 -3.60
CA ALA A 5 -11.78 -21.14 -2.70
C ALA A 5 -11.08 -21.62 -1.42
N PRO A 6 -9.83 -21.22 -1.20
CA PRO A 6 -9.07 -21.68 -0.04
C PRO A 6 -9.78 -21.14 1.20
N GLY A 7 -10.20 -22.02 2.11
CA GLY A 7 -10.81 -21.63 3.37
C GLY A 7 -12.32 -21.89 3.53
N ARG A 8 -13.05 -22.40 2.53
CA ARG A 8 -14.47 -22.75 2.71
C ARG A 8 -14.71 -23.77 3.83
N ALA A 9 -13.83 -24.76 3.95
CA ALA A 9 -13.91 -25.73 5.05
C ALA A 9 -13.72 -25.05 6.41
N LEU A 10 -12.79 -24.09 6.52
CA LEU A 10 -12.59 -23.30 7.73
C LEU A 10 -13.78 -22.38 8.04
N GLU A 11 -14.39 -21.78 7.02
CA GLU A 11 -15.61 -20.95 7.18
C GLU A 11 -16.76 -21.78 7.76
N VAL A 12 -16.99 -22.98 7.20
CA VAL A 12 -18.00 -23.92 7.70
C VAL A 12 -17.66 -24.37 9.12
N LEU A 13 -16.41 -24.66 9.40
CA LEU A 13 -15.98 -25.09 10.74
C LEU A 13 -16.17 -23.98 11.79
N VAL A 14 -15.82 -22.72 11.45
CA VAL A 14 -16.11 -21.55 12.30
C VAL A 14 -17.60 -21.43 12.55
N LEU A 15 -18.44 -21.57 11.52
CA LEU A 15 -19.88 -21.50 11.67
C LEU A 15 -20.40 -22.62 12.59
N LEU A 16 -19.99 -23.86 12.36
CA LEU A 16 -20.43 -25.00 13.15
C LEU A 16 -20.03 -24.88 14.63
N CYS A 17 -18.76 -24.51 14.91
CA CYS A 17 -18.29 -24.30 16.27
C CYS A 17 -19.04 -23.15 16.95
N SER A 18 -19.25 -22.01 16.22
CA SER A 18 -19.99 -20.86 16.77
C SER A 18 -21.46 -21.19 17.05
N VAL A 19 -22.12 -21.96 16.17
CA VAL A 19 -23.51 -22.40 16.37
C VAL A 19 -23.58 -23.38 17.55
N ALA A 20 -22.67 -24.35 17.62
CA ALA A 20 -22.62 -25.30 18.71
C ALA A 20 -22.37 -24.61 20.06
N ALA A 21 -21.47 -23.61 20.12
CA ALA A 21 -21.23 -22.80 21.30
C ALA A 21 -22.50 -22.01 21.70
N ALA A 22 -23.19 -21.40 20.74
CA ALA A 22 -24.43 -20.66 20.99
C ALA A 22 -25.55 -21.58 21.53
N VAL A 23 -25.68 -22.81 21.00
CA VAL A 23 -26.64 -23.79 21.51
C VAL A 23 -26.26 -24.24 22.93
N ALA A 24 -25.01 -24.53 23.20
CA ALA A 24 -24.52 -24.88 24.54
C ALA A 24 -24.79 -23.76 25.54
N ALA A 25 -24.52 -22.50 25.19
CA ALA A 25 -24.79 -21.32 26.02
C ALA A 25 -26.27 -21.15 26.35
N VAL A 26 -27.18 -21.50 25.40
CA VAL A 26 -28.65 -21.47 25.65
C VAL A 26 -29.10 -22.66 26.49
N ALA A 27 -28.51 -23.83 26.33
CA ALA A 27 -28.89 -25.02 27.12
C ALA A 27 -28.36 -24.99 28.58
N GLN A 28 -27.23 -24.31 28.81
CA GLN A 28 -26.51 -24.28 30.09
C GLN A 28 -27.37 -23.74 31.27
N PRO A 29 -28.11 -22.61 31.15
CA PRO A 29 -28.88 -22.09 32.28
C PRO A 29 -30.00 -23.05 32.76
N LEU A 30 -30.65 -23.75 31.80
CA LEU A 30 -31.66 -24.75 32.13
C LEU A 30 -31.07 -25.96 32.86
N ALA A 31 -29.93 -26.47 32.37
CA ALA A 31 -29.25 -27.60 33.01
C ALA A 31 -28.79 -27.24 34.43
N LEU A 32 -28.22 -26.03 34.59
CA LEU A 32 -27.77 -25.55 35.90
C LEU A 32 -28.96 -25.33 36.87
N GLY A 33 -30.07 -24.78 36.38
CA GLY A 33 -31.29 -24.62 37.17
C GLY A 33 -31.85 -25.95 37.66
N ARG A 34 -31.95 -26.95 36.76
CA ARG A 34 -32.38 -28.31 37.12
C ARG A 34 -31.45 -28.99 38.11
N THR A 35 -30.14 -28.82 37.94
CA THR A 35 -29.14 -29.32 38.91
C THR A 35 -29.38 -28.72 40.29
N LEU A 36 -29.60 -27.40 40.37
CA LEU A 36 -29.85 -26.69 41.64
C LEU A 36 -31.14 -27.18 42.30
N ASP A 37 -32.23 -27.33 41.58
CA ASP A 37 -33.51 -27.79 42.12
C ASP A 37 -33.43 -29.18 42.71
N LEU A 38 -32.73 -30.11 42.04
CA LEU A 38 -32.55 -31.48 42.52
C LEU A 38 -31.66 -31.51 43.77
N LEU A 39 -30.57 -30.73 43.79
CA LEU A 39 -29.73 -30.61 45.00
C LEU A 39 -30.49 -30.05 46.20
N LEU A 40 -31.41 -29.12 45.99
CA LEU A 40 -32.21 -28.52 47.06
C LEU A 40 -33.34 -29.45 47.55
N ARG A 41 -33.88 -30.32 46.70
CA ARG A 41 -34.98 -31.22 47.04
C ARG A 41 -34.49 -32.59 47.57
N ASP A 42 -33.59 -33.21 46.82
CA ASP A 42 -33.24 -34.62 47.02
C ASP A 42 -31.80 -34.81 47.52
N GLY A 43 -30.97 -33.73 47.57
CA GLY A 43 -29.54 -33.80 47.93
C GLY A 43 -28.66 -34.49 46.87
N ASP A 44 -29.24 -35.01 45.79
CA ASP A 44 -28.53 -35.64 44.67
C ASP A 44 -29.00 -35.06 43.35
N ALA A 45 -28.06 -34.53 42.57
CA ALA A 45 -28.32 -33.96 41.25
C ALA A 45 -28.32 -35.01 40.12
N GLY A 46 -27.97 -36.24 40.41
CA GLY A 46 -27.91 -37.33 39.44
C GLY A 46 -27.05 -36.96 38.20
N TRP A 47 -27.51 -37.26 36.99
CA TRP A 47 -26.81 -36.98 35.73
C TRP A 47 -26.83 -35.51 35.31
N TRP A 48 -27.61 -34.62 35.97
CA TRP A 48 -27.67 -33.20 35.61
C TRP A 48 -26.40 -32.45 36.02
N LEU A 49 -25.72 -32.86 37.08
CA LEU A 49 -24.45 -32.24 37.50
C LEU A 49 -23.34 -32.47 36.46
N PRO A 50 -23.05 -33.71 36.04
CA PRO A 50 -22.06 -33.93 34.99
C PRO A 50 -22.47 -33.31 33.64
N LEU A 51 -23.78 -33.25 33.33
CA LEU A 51 -24.25 -32.55 32.11
C LEU A 51 -23.95 -31.06 32.18
N SER A 52 -24.23 -30.38 33.28
CA SER A 52 -23.95 -28.95 33.46
C SER A 52 -22.45 -28.67 33.36
N ALA A 53 -21.62 -29.52 33.95
CA ALA A 53 -20.18 -29.43 33.87
C ALA A 53 -19.69 -29.66 32.42
N ALA A 54 -20.25 -30.65 31.70
CA ALA A 54 -19.93 -30.93 30.33
C ALA A 54 -20.34 -29.80 29.37
N LEU A 55 -21.48 -29.15 29.60
CA LEU A 55 -21.91 -27.97 28.83
C LEU A 55 -20.97 -26.78 29.02
N LEU A 56 -20.56 -26.49 30.26
CA LEU A 56 -19.60 -25.43 30.58
C LEU A 56 -18.23 -25.69 29.95
N LEU A 57 -17.71 -26.89 30.07
CA LEU A 57 -16.44 -27.28 29.45
C LEU A 57 -16.54 -27.26 27.95
N GLY A 58 -17.66 -27.76 27.40
CA GLY A 58 -17.96 -27.75 25.98
C GLY A 58 -18.00 -26.34 25.39
N GLU A 59 -18.68 -25.40 26.06
CA GLU A 59 -18.73 -23.99 25.70
C GLU A 59 -17.30 -23.39 25.65
N LEU A 60 -16.49 -23.58 26.70
CA LEU A 60 -15.11 -23.10 26.74
C LEU A 60 -14.24 -23.67 25.62
N LEU A 61 -14.36 -24.98 25.35
CA LEU A 61 -13.61 -25.63 24.27
C LEU A 61 -14.07 -25.17 22.89
N LEU A 62 -15.37 -25.00 22.68
CA LEU A 62 -15.95 -24.50 21.43
C LEU A 62 -15.57 -23.04 21.15
N ASP A 63 -15.56 -22.18 22.20
CA ASP A 63 -15.12 -20.80 22.06
C ASP A 63 -13.62 -20.71 21.72
N SER A 64 -12.81 -21.53 22.38
CA SER A 64 -11.38 -21.66 22.08
C SER A 64 -11.15 -22.14 20.64
N ALA A 65 -11.88 -23.16 20.21
CA ALA A 65 -11.83 -23.68 18.85
C ALA A 65 -12.30 -22.64 17.81
N THR A 66 -13.39 -21.94 18.11
CA THR A 66 -13.91 -20.85 17.27
C THR A 66 -12.87 -19.75 17.10
N SER A 67 -12.19 -19.34 18.16
CA SER A 67 -11.13 -18.33 18.13
C SER A 67 -9.96 -18.79 17.23
N LEU A 68 -9.47 -20.02 17.41
CA LEU A 68 -8.40 -20.60 16.60
C LEU A 68 -8.77 -20.72 15.11
N PHE A 69 -9.96 -21.23 14.81
CA PHE A 69 -10.41 -21.40 13.43
C PHE A 69 -10.72 -20.05 12.77
N THR A 70 -11.23 -19.07 13.51
CA THR A 70 -11.40 -17.68 13.04
C THR A 70 -10.06 -17.08 12.64
N GLY A 71 -9.04 -17.20 13.47
CA GLY A 71 -7.69 -16.72 13.15
C GLY A 71 -7.13 -17.36 11.86
N ARG A 72 -7.22 -18.69 11.76
CA ARG A 72 -6.81 -19.44 10.56
C ARG A 72 -7.61 -19.06 9.31
N CYS A 73 -8.93 -18.92 9.44
CA CYS A 73 -9.82 -18.50 8.36
C CYS A 73 -9.43 -17.11 7.85
N ASN A 74 -9.28 -16.14 8.74
CA ASN A 74 -8.89 -14.77 8.40
C ASN A 74 -7.53 -14.73 7.71
N ALA A 75 -6.52 -15.45 8.23
CA ALA A 75 -5.19 -15.52 7.63
C ALA A 75 -5.23 -16.10 6.20
N THR A 76 -5.94 -17.21 6.02
CA THR A 76 -6.05 -17.90 4.73
C THR A 76 -6.76 -17.04 3.67
N TRP A 77 -7.87 -16.40 4.05
CA TRP A 77 -8.61 -15.51 3.14
C TRP A 77 -7.82 -14.25 2.84
N THR A 78 -7.16 -13.63 3.84
CA THR A 78 -6.28 -12.48 3.64
C THR A 78 -5.15 -12.79 2.67
N ALA A 79 -4.44 -13.91 2.87
CA ALA A 79 -3.39 -14.35 1.96
C ALA A 79 -3.92 -14.56 0.52
N SER A 80 -5.11 -15.15 0.40
CA SER A 80 -5.77 -15.35 -0.89
C SER A 80 -6.13 -14.02 -1.58
N VAL A 81 -6.65 -13.03 -0.83
CA VAL A 81 -6.97 -11.70 -1.36
C VAL A 81 -5.69 -10.98 -1.81
N ARG A 82 -4.64 -10.98 -0.98
CA ARG A 82 -3.32 -10.40 -1.31
C ARG A 82 -2.74 -11.00 -2.58
N THR A 83 -2.70 -12.33 -2.66
CA THR A 83 -2.15 -13.04 -3.82
C THR A 83 -2.89 -12.71 -5.10
N ARG A 84 -4.23 -12.60 -5.07
CA ARG A 84 -5.03 -12.23 -6.25
C ARG A 84 -4.79 -10.79 -6.66
N ALA A 85 -4.81 -9.86 -5.71
CA ALA A 85 -4.58 -8.44 -5.98
C ALA A 85 -3.17 -8.19 -6.51
N LEU A 86 -2.15 -8.80 -5.89
CA LEU A 86 -0.76 -8.72 -6.37
C LEU A 86 -0.59 -9.32 -7.76
N ARG A 87 -1.21 -10.46 -8.03
CA ARG A 87 -1.19 -11.09 -9.36
C ARG A 87 -1.86 -10.21 -10.41
N GLY A 88 -2.97 -9.54 -10.07
CA GLY A 88 -3.61 -8.56 -10.95
C GLY A 88 -2.66 -7.40 -11.27
N LEU A 89 -2.06 -6.81 -10.25
CA LEU A 89 -1.10 -5.70 -10.39
C LEU A 89 0.15 -6.08 -11.22
N LEU A 90 0.73 -7.26 -10.99
CA LEU A 90 1.94 -7.71 -11.70
C LEU A 90 1.67 -8.15 -13.16
N ARG A 91 0.42 -8.38 -13.54
CA ARG A 91 0.02 -8.74 -14.91
C ARG A 91 -0.38 -7.55 -15.76
N THR A 92 -0.62 -6.42 -15.15
CA THR A 92 -1.06 -5.21 -15.85
C THR A 92 0.11 -4.46 -16.47
N ALA A 93 -0.17 -3.69 -17.51
CA ALA A 93 0.82 -2.73 -18.03
C ALA A 93 1.08 -1.63 -16.98
N PRO A 94 2.32 -1.12 -16.86
CA PRO A 94 2.68 -0.10 -15.88
C PRO A 94 1.79 1.14 -15.91
N GLU A 95 1.26 1.49 -17.07
CA GLU A 95 0.37 2.64 -17.27
C GLU A 95 -0.95 2.55 -16.50
N HIS A 96 -1.53 1.34 -16.38
CA HIS A 96 -2.77 1.12 -15.63
C HIS A 96 -2.54 1.16 -14.12
N ALA A 97 -1.32 0.97 -13.65
CA ALA A 97 -0.94 1.10 -12.24
C ALA A 97 -0.63 2.55 -11.84
N ARG A 98 -0.17 3.41 -12.78
CA ARG A 98 0.19 4.82 -12.53
C ARG A 98 -0.86 5.68 -11.80
N PRO A 99 -2.18 5.53 -12.05
CA PRO A 99 -3.19 6.30 -11.33
C PRO A 99 -3.25 6.01 -9.83
N TYR A 100 -2.65 4.90 -9.38
CA TYR A 100 -2.63 4.48 -7.98
C TYR A 100 -1.28 4.83 -7.34
N PRO A 101 -1.24 5.75 -6.37
CA PRO A 101 -0.02 6.04 -5.61
C PRO A 101 0.51 4.77 -4.92
N PRO A 102 1.84 4.60 -4.78
CA PRO A 102 2.43 3.43 -4.12
C PRO A 102 1.89 3.19 -2.70
N GLY A 103 1.63 4.25 -1.92
CA GLY A 103 1.02 4.16 -0.60
C GLY A 103 -0.42 3.64 -0.62
N ASP A 104 -1.22 3.98 -1.63
CA ASP A 104 -2.58 3.44 -1.80
C ASP A 104 -2.54 1.94 -2.16
N ILE A 105 -1.64 1.54 -3.06
CA ILE A 105 -1.41 0.12 -3.38
C ILE A 105 -0.99 -0.65 -2.12
N GLY A 106 -0.05 -0.10 -1.34
CA GLY A 106 0.39 -0.67 -0.06
C GLY A 106 -0.78 -0.86 0.91
N THR A 107 -1.60 0.17 1.10
CA THR A 107 -2.79 0.12 1.96
C THR A 107 -3.80 -0.92 1.50
N ARG A 108 -4.03 -1.05 0.19
CA ARG A 108 -4.94 -2.05 -0.39
C ARG A 108 -4.44 -3.48 -0.19
N LEU A 109 -3.13 -3.70 -0.29
CA LEU A 109 -2.51 -5.02 -0.10
C LEU A 109 -2.32 -5.41 1.37
N THR A 110 -2.28 -4.45 2.29
CA THR A 110 -2.08 -4.69 3.73
C THR A 110 -3.40 -4.62 4.49
N LEU A 111 -3.90 -3.42 4.76
CA LEU A 111 -5.07 -3.18 5.61
C LEU A 111 -6.37 -3.64 4.95
N ASN A 112 -6.65 -3.19 3.71
CA ASN A 112 -7.89 -3.56 3.04
C ASN A 112 -7.95 -5.06 2.73
N ALA A 113 -6.82 -5.71 2.44
CA ALA A 113 -6.79 -7.15 2.25
C ALA A 113 -7.10 -7.91 3.55
N ALA A 114 -6.66 -7.42 4.71
CA ALA A 114 -6.96 -8.00 6.01
C ALA A 114 -8.45 -7.85 6.36
N ASP A 115 -9.01 -6.64 6.21
CA ASP A 115 -10.43 -6.39 6.42
C ASP A 115 -11.31 -7.27 5.50
N ALA A 116 -10.98 -7.32 4.21
CA ALA A 116 -11.70 -8.17 3.25
C ALA A 116 -11.59 -9.66 3.58
N GLY A 117 -10.45 -10.09 4.11
CA GLY A 117 -10.19 -11.46 4.54
C GLY A 117 -10.97 -11.88 5.78
N GLY A 118 -11.34 -10.92 6.65
CA GLY A 118 -12.16 -11.15 7.84
C GLY A 118 -13.66 -11.35 7.55
N ALA A 119 -14.15 -11.01 6.36
CA ALA A 119 -15.58 -11.08 6.03
C ALA A 119 -16.24 -12.46 6.23
N PRO A 120 -15.62 -13.60 5.85
CA PRO A 120 -16.24 -14.91 6.04
C PRO A 120 -16.47 -15.25 7.51
N ALA A 121 -15.47 -15.05 8.36
CA ALA A 121 -15.59 -15.31 9.79
C ALA A 121 -16.58 -14.34 10.46
N ALA A 122 -16.59 -13.05 10.08
CA ALA A 122 -17.56 -12.09 10.60
C ALA A 122 -19.01 -12.45 10.25
N ARG A 123 -19.26 -13.02 9.07
CA ARG A 123 -20.60 -13.52 8.68
C ARG A 123 -21.01 -14.73 9.52
N ALA A 124 -20.09 -15.69 9.73
CA ALA A 124 -20.35 -16.85 10.57
C ALA A 124 -20.65 -16.43 12.02
N ALA A 125 -19.83 -15.51 12.55
CA ALA A 125 -20.03 -14.96 13.90
C ALA A 125 -21.35 -14.17 14.00
N LEU A 126 -21.74 -13.41 12.98
CA LEU A 126 -23.04 -12.70 12.96
C LEU A 126 -24.21 -13.69 13.01
N ALA A 127 -24.17 -14.77 12.20
CA ALA A 127 -25.21 -15.78 12.21
C ALA A 127 -25.34 -16.43 13.60
N ALA A 128 -24.23 -16.80 14.23
CA ALA A 128 -24.21 -17.37 15.57
C ALA A 128 -24.67 -16.39 16.66
N SER A 129 -24.26 -15.10 16.54
CA SER A 129 -24.62 -14.06 17.52
C SER A 129 -26.12 -13.75 17.61
N LEU A 130 -26.91 -14.17 16.62
CA LEU A 130 -28.38 -14.06 16.66
C LEU A 130 -29.04 -15.27 17.32
N ILE A 131 -28.39 -16.45 17.30
CA ILE A 131 -28.94 -17.68 17.88
C ILE A 131 -29.05 -17.56 19.38
N THR A 132 -28.02 -17.05 20.05
CA THR A 132 -27.97 -16.93 21.52
C THR A 132 -29.13 -16.09 22.08
N PRO A 133 -29.35 -14.81 21.66
CA PRO A 133 -30.44 -14.00 22.24
C PRO A 133 -31.82 -14.51 21.83
N LEU A 134 -31.99 -15.02 20.60
CA LEU A 134 -33.26 -15.60 20.17
C LEU A 134 -33.57 -16.88 20.91
N GLY A 135 -32.57 -17.77 21.04
CA GLY A 135 -32.69 -19.02 21.79
C GLY A 135 -32.96 -18.76 23.28
N ALA A 136 -32.27 -17.79 23.87
CA ALA A 136 -32.50 -17.38 25.26
C ALA A 136 -33.91 -16.83 25.48
N LEU A 137 -34.46 -16.03 24.54
CA LEU A 137 -35.82 -15.52 24.62
C LEU A 137 -36.86 -16.65 24.51
N VAL A 138 -36.63 -17.60 23.58
CA VAL A 138 -37.49 -18.80 23.46
C VAL A 138 -37.42 -19.66 24.72
N ALA A 139 -36.21 -19.93 25.20
CA ALA A 139 -36.03 -20.70 26.44
C ALA A 139 -36.70 -20.01 27.64
N LEU A 140 -36.60 -18.68 27.75
CA LEU A 140 -37.25 -17.90 28.78
C LEU A 140 -38.80 -17.99 28.67
N ALA A 141 -39.36 -17.96 27.45
CA ALA A 141 -40.78 -18.14 27.23
C ALA A 141 -41.30 -19.55 27.58
N LEU A 142 -40.44 -20.56 27.45
CA LEU A 142 -40.73 -21.93 27.86
C LEU A 142 -40.64 -22.12 29.40
N VAL A 143 -39.83 -21.33 30.07
CA VAL A 143 -39.77 -21.31 31.54
C VAL A 143 -40.95 -20.54 32.14
N ASP A 144 -41.16 -19.29 31.70
CA ASP A 144 -42.30 -18.47 32.12
C ASP A 144 -42.61 -17.36 31.10
N VAL A 145 -43.85 -17.32 30.63
CA VAL A 145 -44.30 -16.36 29.60
C VAL A 145 -44.32 -14.93 30.13
N TRP A 146 -44.65 -14.68 31.37
CA TRP A 146 -44.69 -13.33 31.95
C TRP A 146 -43.32 -12.70 32.07
N VAL A 147 -42.32 -13.51 32.47
CA VAL A 147 -40.92 -13.07 32.51
C VAL A 147 -40.41 -12.80 31.07
N ALA A 148 -40.77 -13.64 30.11
CA ALA A 148 -40.41 -13.42 28.71
C ALA A 148 -41.01 -12.14 28.14
N LEU A 149 -42.26 -11.84 28.46
CA LEU A 149 -42.93 -10.59 28.08
C LEU A 149 -42.28 -9.37 28.72
N CYS A 150 -41.84 -9.46 29.99
CA CYS A 150 -41.10 -8.39 30.64
C CYS A 150 -39.78 -8.08 29.92
N VAL A 151 -39.00 -9.11 29.59
CA VAL A 151 -37.77 -8.95 28.83
C VAL A 151 -38.03 -8.41 27.41
N LEU A 152 -39.04 -8.94 26.72
CA LEU A 152 -39.44 -8.51 25.38
C LEU A 152 -39.82 -7.03 25.36
N ALA A 153 -40.52 -6.55 26.39
CA ALA A 153 -40.90 -5.12 26.53
C ALA A 153 -39.70 -4.19 26.70
N GLY A 154 -38.59 -4.70 27.26
CA GLY A 154 -37.34 -3.94 27.40
C GLY A 154 -36.46 -3.92 26.14
N LEU A 155 -36.61 -4.89 25.22
CA LEU A 155 -35.77 -4.97 24.00
C LEU A 155 -35.87 -3.76 23.07
N PRO A 156 -37.04 -3.10 22.85
CA PRO A 156 -37.14 -1.89 22.03
C PRO A 156 -36.23 -0.77 22.54
N ALA A 157 -36.17 -0.55 23.86
CA ALA A 157 -35.31 0.46 24.46
C ALA A 157 -33.83 0.16 24.20
N LEU A 158 -33.42 -1.10 24.33
CA LEU A 158 -32.08 -1.55 24.01
C LEU A 158 -31.76 -1.38 22.50
N ALA A 159 -32.69 -1.75 21.64
CA ALA A 159 -32.53 -1.60 20.19
C ALA A 159 -32.39 -0.12 19.78
N LEU A 160 -33.18 0.78 20.37
CA LEU A 160 -33.11 2.22 20.13
C LEU A 160 -31.75 2.79 20.58
N LEU A 161 -31.27 2.36 21.75
CA LEU A 161 -29.96 2.73 22.27
C LEU A 161 -28.82 2.32 21.32
N LEU A 162 -28.83 1.06 20.86
CA LEU A 162 -27.84 0.53 19.94
C LEU A 162 -27.86 1.22 18.57
N ARG A 163 -29.07 1.53 18.08
CA ARG A 163 -29.25 2.25 16.81
C ARG A 163 -28.71 3.68 16.88
N SER A 164 -28.97 4.39 17.98
CA SER A 164 -28.43 5.74 18.22
C SER A 164 -26.90 5.69 18.26
N PHE A 165 -26.34 4.77 19.03
CA PHE A 165 -24.89 4.59 19.16
C PHE A 165 -24.23 4.28 17.79
N ALA A 166 -24.81 3.36 17.02
CA ALA A 166 -24.25 2.96 15.71
C ALA A 166 -24.23 4.12 14.70
N ARG A 167 -25.27 5.00 14.73
CA ARG A 167 -25.33 6.18 13.86
C ARG A 167 -24.28 7.22 14.22
N ASP A 168 -24.20 7.56 15.50
CA ASP A 168 -23.33 8.64 16.00
C ASP A 168 -21.85 8.27 15.91
N THR A 169 -21.53 6.99 16.16
CA THR A 169 -20.16 6.48 16.14
C THR A 169 -19.60 6.42 14.71
N GLY A 170 -20.39 6.01 13.72
CA GLY A 170 -19.91 5.83 12.35
C GLY A 170 -19.35 7.12 11.72
N ALA A 171 -20.06 8.22 11.84
CA ALA A 171 -19.64 9.52 11.32
C ALA A 171 -18.38 10.05 12.04
N THR A 172 -18.34 9.92 13.36
CA THR A 172 -17.23 10.41 14.20
C THR A 172 -15.94 9.62 13.93
N VAL A 173 -16.00 8.30 13.82
CA VAL A 173 -14.86 7.45 13.49
C VAL A 173 -14.33 7.79 12.08
N ALA A 174 -15.21 8.01 11.10
CA ALA A 174 -14.79 8.38 9.76
C ALA A 174 -14.10 9.76 9.71
N ALA A 175 -14.56 10.72 10.51
CA ALA A 175 -13.92 12.02 10.63
C ALA A 175 -12.54 11.90 11.29
N TYR A 176 -12.44 11.18 12.40
CA TYR A 176 -11.17 10.92 13.09
C TYR A 176 -10.13 10.28 12.17
N GLN A 177 -10.52 9.22 11.42
CA GLN A 177 -9.63 8.55 10.48
C GLN A 177 -9.17 9.47 9.33
N ARG A 178 -10.03 10.36 8.82
CA ARG A 178 -9.64 11.34 7.79
C ARG A 178 -8.57 12.31 8.29
N THR A 179 -8.77 12.88 9.48
CA THR A 179 -7.81 13.80 10.09
C THR A 179 -6.49 13.10 10.42
N GLN A 180 -6.54 11.86 10.91
CA GLN A 180 -5.34 11.03 11.13
C GLN A 180 -4.57 10.77 9.82
N SER A 181 -5.28 10.44 8.73
CA SER A 181 -4.67 10.24 7.41
C SER A 181 -4.03 11.52 6.87
N LEU A 182 -4.63 12.68 7.13
CA LEU A 182 -4.06 13.97 6.74
C LEU A 182 -2.73 14.26 7.47
N ILE A 183 -2.65 13.97 8.77
CA ILE A 183 -1.39 14.10 9.53
C ILE A 183 -0.33 13.15 8.97
N ALA A 184 -0.70 11.90 8.70
CA ALA A 184 0.21 10.91 8.15
C ALA A 184 0.76 11.31 6.76
N SER A 185 -0.10 11.84 5.87
CA SER A 185 0.36 12.31 4.55
C SER A 185 1.31 13.50 4.65
N ARG A 186 1.02 14.49 5.52
CA ARG A 186 1.92 15.63 5.76
C ARG A 186 3.26 15.23 6.37
N LEU A 187 3.24 14.22 7.25
CA LEU A 187 4.47 13.66 7.83
C LEU A 187 5.34 12.99 6.76
N LEU A 188 4.73 12.21 5.86
CA LEU A 188 5.45 11.59 4.75
C LEU A 188 6.07 12.62 3.81
N GLU A 189 5.33 13.68 3.46
CA GLU A 189 5.84 14.80 2.67
C GLU A 189 7.05 15.48 3.37
N ALA A 190 6.96 15.68 4.69
CA ALA A 190 8.05 16.28 5.46
C ALA A 190 9.28 15.36 5.52
N LEU A 191 9.10 14.05 5.61
CA LEU A 191 10.20 13.07 5.59
C LEU A 191 10.86 12.98 4.20
N GLU A 192 10.08 13.00 3.13
CA GLU A 192 10.61 13.04 1.76
C GLU A 192 11.37 14.36 1.47
N GLY A 193 10.93 15.47 2.10
CA GLY A 193 11.58 16.77 2.00
C GLY A 193 12.61 17.08 3.08
N ALA A 194 13.03 16.11 3.90
CA ALA A 194 13.83 16.33 5.10
C ALA A 194 15.13 17.12 4.84
N ASP A 195 15.85 16.80 3.77
CA ASP A 195 17.08 17.49 3.38
C ASP A 195 16.81 18.97 3.03
N THR A 196 15.72 19.24 2.30
CA THR A 196 15.31 20.59 1.93
C THR A 196 14.91 21.40 3.18
N ILE A 197 14.13 20.79 4.08
CA ILE A 197 13.70 21.40 5.34
C ILE A 197 14.91 21.70 6.21
N GLY A 198 15.86 20.77 6.30
CA GLY A 198 17.11 20.93 7.04
C GLY A 198 17.98 22.07 6.46
N ALA A 199 18.20 22.06 5.15
CA ALA A 199 18.98 23.07 4.45
C ALA A 199 18.36 24.47 4.54
N ALA A 200 17.03 24.57 4.50
CA ALA A 200 16.30 25.85 4.61
C ALA A 200 16.09 26.32 6.07
N GLY A 201 16.41 25.48 7.07
CA GLY A 201 16.19 25.82 8.49
C GLY A 201 14.71 25.98 8.89
N THR A 202 13.77 25.37 8.12
CA THR A 202 12.31 25.58 8.27
C THR A 202 11.63 24.51 9.14
N GLY A 203 12.39 23.76 9.94
CA GLY A 203 11.88 22.64 10.74
C GLY A 203 10.70 22.98 11.66
N GLU A 204 10.75 24.13 12.36
CA GLU A 204 9.66 24.54 13.24
C GLU A 204 8.38 24.92 12.47
N ARG A 205 8.51 25.55 11.32
CA ARG A 205 7.36 25.84 10.44
C ARG A 205 6.74 24.56 9.94
N GLU A 206 7.55 23.60 9.56
CA GLU A 206 7.09 22.32 9.04
C GLU A 206 6.44 21.47 10.16
N ARG A 207 7.01 21.46 11.35
CA ARG A 207 6.40 20.86 12.54
C ARG A 207 5.01 21.43 12.81
N ALA A 208 4.89 22.77 12.78
CA ALA A 208 3.60 23.42 12.95
C ALA A 208 2.59 23.04 11.85
N ARG A 209 3.03 22.92 10.60
CA ARG A 209 2.21 22.49 9.46
C ARG A 209 1.69 21.05 9.63
N VAL A 210 2.57 20.12 10.02
CA VAL A 210 2.22 18.71 10.22
C VAL A 210 1.24 18.55 11.39
N LEU A 211 1.48 19.28 12.49
CA LEU A 211 0.68 19.17 13.70
C LEU A 211 -0.57 20.06 13.72
N ALA A 212 -0.76 20.95 12.73
CA ALA A 212 -1.91 21.84 12.67
C ALA A 212 -3.28 21.13 12.85
N PRO A 213 -3.51 19.92 12.29
CA PRO A 213 -4.78 19.21 12.50
C PRO A 213 -4.88 18.49 13.86
N LEU A 214 -3.86 18.54 14.72
CA LEU A 214 -3.83 17.77 15.96
C LEU A 214 -4.94 18.21 16.95
N ALA A 215 -5.23 19.51 17.00
CA ALA A 215 -6.30 20.04 17.85
C ALA A 215 -7.67 19.49 17.42
N GLU A 216 -7.92 19.41 16.11
CA GLU A 216 -9.13 18.82 15.55
C GLU A 216 -9.19 17.32 15.83
N LEU A 217 -8.08 16.59 15.61
CA LEU A 217 -7.98 15.16 15.94
C LEU A 217 -8.30 14.89 17.41
N ALA A 218 -7.75 15.71 18.31
CA ALA A 218 -8.01 15.62 19.75
C ALA A 218 -9.47 15.90 20.08
N ALA A 219 -10.10 16.89 19.44
CA ALA A 219 -11.53 17.20 19.63
C ALA A 219 -12.42 16.03 19.15
N GLN A 220 -12.13 15.48 17.96
CA GLN A 220 -12.83 14.30 17.41
C GLN A 220 -12.62 13.07 18.30
N GLY A 221 -11.41 12.86 18.83
CA GLY A 221 -11.09 11.79 19.78
C GLY A 221 -11.90 11.93 21.08
N ARG A 222 -11.92 13.11 21.68
CA ARG A 222 -12.73 13.37 22.89
C ARG A 222 -14.22 13.14 22.63
N HIS A 223 -14.73 13.58 21.47
CA HIS A 223 -16.12 13.34 21.10
C HIS A 223 -16.43 11.85 20.95
N MET A 224 -15.54 11.11 20.28
CA MET A 224 -15.65 9.65 20.15
C MET A 224 -15.69 8.95 21.50
N TRP A 225 -14.77 9.31 22.43
CA TRP A 225 -14.76 8.75 23.77
C TRP A 225 -15.98 9.13 24.60
N ALA A 226 -16.51 10.36 24.43
CA ALA A 226 -17.74 10.77 25.09
C ALA A 226 -18.96 9.98 24.58
N LEU A 227 -19.04 9.70 23.27
CA LEU A 227 -20.07 8.83 22.69
C LEU A 227 -19.97 7.41 23.23
N HIS A 228 -18.76 6.84 23.28
CA HIS A 228 -18.53 5.51 23.87
C HIS A 228 -18.89 5.46 25.34
N GLY A 229 -18.46 6.46 26.12
CA GLY A 229 -18.78 6.55 27.55
C GLY A 229 -20.29 6.66 27.82
N ARG A 230 -21.01 7.47 27.02
CA ARG A 230 -22.48 7.56 27.11
C ARG A 230 -23.18 6.25 26.76
N ALA A 231 -22.70 5.55 25.72
CA ALA A 231 -23.26 4.28 25.31
C ALA A 231 -23.01 3.20 26.38
N LEU A 232 -21.78 3.09 26.86
CA LEU A 232 -21.41 2.16 27.95
C LEU A 232 -22.17 2.47 29.25
N GLY A 233 -22.30 3.75 29.61
CA GLY A 233 -23.06 4.14 30.79
C GLY A 233 -24.54 3.79 30.67
N ARG A 234 -25.17 4.08 29.53
CA ARG A 234 -26.59 3.76 29.29
C ARG A 234 -26.85 2.26 29.20
N SER A 235 -25.98 1.50 28.50
CA SER A 235 -26.10 0.04 28.42
C SER A 235 -25.75 -0.62 29.76
N GLY A 236 -24.78 -0.07 30.49
CA GLY A 236 -24.39 -0.52 31.84
C GLY A 236 -25.49 -0.34 32.91
N VAL A 237 -26.47 0.54 32.65
CA VAL A 237 -27.66 0.69 33.51
C VAL A 237 -28.83 -0.12 32.97
N LEU A 238 -29.09 -0.07 31.65
CA LEU A 238 -30.28 -0.68 31.04
C LEU A 238 -30.28 -2.21 31.15
N VAL A 239 -29.13 -2.85 30.90
CA VAL A 239 -29.03 -4.32 30.93
C VAL A 239 -29.22 -4.86 32.38
N PRO A 240 -28.52 -4.34 33.40
CA PRO A 240 -28.80 -4.74 34.80
C PRO A 240 -30.24 -4.45 35.25
N LEU A 241 -30.83 -3.30 34.85
CA LEU A 241 -32.23 -3.00 35.15
C LEU A 241 -33.19 -4.02 34.52
N LEU A 242 -32.97 -4.39 33.28
CA LEU A 242 -33.76 -5.41 32.60
C LEU A 242 -33.62 -6.77 33.30
N THR A 243 -32.39 -7.14 33.64
CA THR A 243 -32.11 -8.38 34.41
C THR A 243 -32.79 -8.34 35.78
N LEU A 244 -32.70 -7.20 36.48
CA LEU A 244 -33.36 -7.02 37.78
C LEU A 244 -34.89 -7.11 37.67
N ALA A 245 -35.48 -6.45 36.67
CA ALA A 245 -36.93 -6.52 36.40
C ALA A 245 -37.37 -7.96 36.08
N ALA A 246 -36.64 -8.67 35.24
CA ALA A 246 -36.91 -10.07 34.93
C ALA A 246 -36.80 -10.96 36.18
N THR A 247 -35.75 -10.76 37.00
CA THR A 247 -35.54 -11.51 38.25
C THR A 247 -36.62 -11.15 39.29
N ALA A 248 -37.06 -9.89 39.37
CA ALA A 248 -38.12 -9.47 40.26
C ALA A 248 -39.48 -10.12 39.89
N VAL A 249 -39.83 -10.10 38.59
CA VAL A 249 -41.03 -10.80 38.09
C VAL A 249 -40.91 -12.31 38.35
N GLY A 250 -39.75 -12.92 38.07
CA GLY A 250 -39.47 -14.32 38.39
C GLY A 250 -39.57 -14.64 39.89
N GLY A 251 -39.11 -13.72 40.74
CA GLY A 251 -39.21 -13.85 42.21
C GLY A 251 -40.67 -13.80 42.70
N LEU A 252 -41.52 -12.94 42.11
CA LEU A 252 -42.95 -12.92 42.41
C LEU A 252 -43.63 -14.23 42.00
N ARG A 253 -43.27 -14.77 40.84
CA ARG A 253 -43.76 -16.06 40.35
C ARG A 253 -43.28 -17.23 41.21
N LEU A 254 -42.03 -17.17 41.68
CA LEU A 254 -41.52 -18.14 42.67
C LEU A 254 -42.29 -18.07 43.97
N ALA A 255 -42.57 -16.85 44.50
CA ALA A 255 -43.36 -16.68 45.72
C ALA A 255 -44.83 -17.17 45.54
N ALA A 256 -45.38 -17.13 44.35
CA ALA A 256 -46.67 -17.72 43.96
C ALA A 256 -46.62 -19.25 43.80
N GLY A 257 -45.44 -19.88 43.93
CA GLY A 257 -45.25 -21.32 43.75
C GLY A 257 -45.27 -21.82 42.31
N GLU A 258 -45.21 -20.91 41.34
CA GLU A 258 -45.27 -21.25 39.90
C GLU A 258 -43.93 -21.48 39.26
N LEU A 259 -42.83 -21.02 39.89
CA LEU A 259 -41.43 -21.26 39.48
C LEU A 259 -40.64 -21.94 40.58
N SER A 260 -39.57 -22.63 40.21
CA SER A 260 -38.57 -23.18 41.12
C SER A 260 -37.43 -22.20 41.37
N VAL A 261 -36.58 -22.48 42.38
CA VAL A 261 -35.36 -21.70 42.63
C VAL A 261 -34.38 -21.81 41.45
N GLY A 262 -34.29 -22.99 40.83
CA GLY A 262 -33.49 -23.25 39.67
C GLY A 262 -34.01 -22.51 38.42
N ASP A 263 -35.34 -22.41 38.24
CA ASP A 263 -35.93 -21.62 37.16
C ASP A 263 -35.62 -20.13 37.33
N LEU A 264 -35.63 -19.60 38.58
CA LEU A 264 -35.24 -18.20 38.83
C LEU A 264 -33.76 -17.92 38.46
N LEU A 265 -32.88 -18.87 38.75
CA LEU A 265 -31.46 -18.77 38.32
C LEU A 265 -31.37 -18.73 36.80
N ALA A 266 -32.10 -19.60 36.08
CA ALA A 266 -32.14 -19.65 34.64
C ALA A 266 -32.70 -18.34 34.06
N VAL A 267 -33.76 -17.76 34.66
CA VAL A 267 -34.33 -16.45 34.27
C VAL A 267 -33.27 -15.35 34.25
N GLY A 268 -32.49 -15.23 35.36
CA GLY A 268 -31.42 -14.22 35.42
C GLY A 268 -30.37 -14.38 34.33
N ARG A 269 -29.96 -15.61 34.02
CA ARG A 269 -28.98 -15.92 32.95
C ARG A 269 -29.57 -15.68 31.55
N TYR A 270 -30.81 -16.09 31.29
CA TYR A 270 -31.46 -15.84 29.98
C TYR A 270 -31.71 -14.35 29.71
N ALA A 271 -32.06 -13.57 30.74
CA ALA A 271 -32.20 -12.13 30.62
C ALA A 271 -30.87 -11.46 30.16
N GLN A 272 -29.73 -11.91 30.75
CA GLN A 272 -28.40 -11.44 30.34
C GLN A 272 -28.05 -11.86 28.91
N LEU A 273 -28.29 -13.12 28.51
CA LEU A 273 -28.01 -13.63 27.16
C LEU A 273 -28.84 -12.91 26.11
N THR A 274 -30.11 -12.58 26.41
CA THR A 274 -31.00 -11.82 25.52
C THR A 274 -30.50 -10.39 25.28
N ALA A 275 -29.85 -9.77 26.27
CA ALA A 275 -29.27 -8.44 26.14
C ALA A 275 -27.98 -8.40 25.29
N GLY A 276 -27.41 -9.56 24.95
CA GLY A 276 -26.17 -9.69 24.16
C GLY A 276 -26.23 -9.25 22.69
N VAL A 277 -27.36 -8.69 22.23
CA VAL A 277 -27.59 -8.22 20.81
C VAL A 277 -26.56 -7.16 20.36
N GLY A 278 -25.89 -6.48 21.30
CA GLY A 278 -24.89 -5.45 20.98
C GLY A 278 -23.72 -5.94 20.13
N ALA A 279 -23.33 -7.21 20.27
CA ALA A 279 -22.27 -7.81 19.48
C ALA A 279 -22.60 -7.87 17.97
N ALA A 280 -23.87 -8.08 17.60
CA ALA A 280 -24.32 -8.12 16.21
C ALA A 280 -24.07 -6.81 15.47
N ALA A 281 -24.23 -5.65 16.16
CA ALA A 281 -23.98 -4.34 15.56
C ALA A 281 -22.50 -4.15 15.17
N SER A 282 -21.58 -4.58 16.00
CA SER A 282 -20.13 -4.51 15.71
C SER A 282 -19.75 -5.42 14.53
N LEU A 283 -20.32 -6.62 14.45
CA LEU A 283 -20.11 -7.57 13.37
C LEU A 283 -20.68 -7.07 12.04
N LEU A 284 -21.87 -6.44 12.06
CA LEU A 284 -22.40 -5.75 10.88
C LEU A 284 -21.46 -4.66 10.39
N GLY A 285 -20.93 -3.83 11.31
CA GLY A 285 -19.93 -2.82 10.98
C GLY A 285 -18.67 -3.42 10.35
N ALA A 286 -18.17 -4.54 10.88
CA ALA A 286 -17.04 -5.27 10.31
C ALA A 286 -17.35 -5.79 8.90
N ILE A 287 -18.53 -6.32 8.64
CA ILE A 287 -18.97 -6.79 7.32
C ILE A 287 -19.06 -5.63 6.31
N VAL A 288 -19.56 -4.48 6.73
CA VAL A 288 -19.64 -3.27 5.86
C VAL A 288 -18.22 -2.80 5.49
N ARG A 289 -17.31 -2.69 6.47
CA ARG A 289 -15.90 -2.35 6.20
C ARG A 289 -15.25 -3.37 5.26
N ALA A 290 -15.46 -4.65 5.51
CA ALA A 290 -14.92 -5.72 4.68
C ALA A 290 -15.45 -5.68 3.23
N ARG A 291 -16.71 -5.28 3.02
CA ARG A 291 -17.27 -5.10 1.67
C ARG A 291 -16.57 -3.97 0.92
N GLU A 292 -16.38 -2.83 1.57
CA GLU A 292 -15.68 -1.69 0.96
C GLU A 292 -14.20 -2.02 0.70
N ALA A 293 -13.52 -2.61 1.66
CA ALA A 293 -12.16 -3.11 1.51
C ALA A 293 -12.04 -4.10 0.34
N ARG A 294 -13.02 -5.00 0.19
CA ARG A 294 -13.09 -5.95 -0.92
C ARG A 294 -13.31 -5.26 -2.27
N ARG A 295 -14.09 -4.18 -2.32
CA ARG A 295 -14.26 -3.37 -3.53
C ARG A 295 -12.92 -2.80 -3.99
N ARG A 296 -12.17 -2.17 -3.08
CA ARG A 296 -10.86 -1.57 -3.35
C ARG A 296 -9.81 -2.60 -3.78
N THR A 297 -9.75 -3.76 -3.14
CA THR A 297 -8.82 -4.83 -3.54
C THR A 297 -9.19 -5.45 -4.88
N ARG A 298 -10.49 -5.54 -5.23
CA ARG A 298 -10.96 -6.01 -6.54
C ARG A 298 -10.57 -5.10 -7.69
N GLU A 299 -10.40 -3.81 -7.47
CA GLU A 299 -9.89 -2.90 -8.50
C GLU A 299 -8.51 -3.34 -8.98
N LEU A 300 -7.60 -3.71 -8.06
CA LEU A 300 -6.29 -4.26 -8.41
C LEU A 300 -6.40 -5.65 -9.07
N GLU A 301 -7.30 -6.52 -8.59
CA GLU A 301 -7.51 -7.86 -9.18
C GLU A 301 -8.04 -7.79 -10.63
N ARG A 302 -8.80 -6.74 -10.97
CA ARG A 302 -9.47 -6.55 -12.26
C ARG A 302 -8.74 -5.64 -13.22
N MET A 303 -7.57 -5.17 -12.86
CA MET A 303 -6.74 -4.40 -13.79
C MET A 303 -6.56 -5.17 -15.11
N PRO A 304 -6.63 -4.47 -16.25
CA PRO A 304 -6.45 -5.12 -17.55
C PRO A 304 -5.08 -5.79 -17.61
N ALA A 305 -5.06 -7.09 -17.81
CA ALA A 305 -3.81 -7.82 -17.97
C ALA A 305 -3.26 -7.57 -19.38
N THR A 306 -1.95 -7.36 -19.49
CA THR A 306 -1.30 -7.32 -20.81
C THR A 306 -1.47 -8.68 -21.49
N ALA A 307 -2.15 -8.69 -22.63
CA ALA A 307 -2.36 -9.90 -23.41
C ALA A 307 -1.10 -10.24 -24.21
N TYR A 308 -0.60 -11.45 -24.06
CA TYR A 308 0.52 -11.99 -24.84
C TYR A 308 0.02 -13.04 -25.83
N GLY A 309 0.68 -13.12 -26.98
CA GLY A 309 0.40 -14.16 -27.98
C GLY A 309 1.15 -15.46 -27.72
N THR A 310 1.24 -16.28 -28.78
CA THR A 310 1.90 -17.59 -28.73
C THR A 310 3.10 -17.68 -29.67
N ARG A 311 3.40 -16.61 -30.45
CA ARG A 311 4.48 -16.60 -31.43
C ARG A 311 5.84 -16.39 -30.76
N ARG A 312 6.88 -16.86 -31.44
CA ARG A 312 8.29 -16.58 -31.14
C ARG A 312 8.89 -15.79 -32.30
N LEU A 313 9.99 -15.10 -32.04
CA LEU A 313 10.76 -14.41 -33.09
C LEU A 313 11.48 -15.46 -33.95
N PRO A 314 11.69 -15.18 -35.26
CA PRO A 314 12.49 -16.04 -36.14
C PRO A 314 13.92 -16.17 -35.56
N PRO A 315 14.61 -17.30 -35.74
CA PRO A 315 16.01 -17.43 -35.31
C PRO A 315 16.88 -16.41 -36.05
N ASN A 316 17.89 -15.86 -35.36
CA ASN A 316 18.92 -14.97 -35.92
C ASN A 316 18.42 -13.67 -36.60
N GLY A 317 17.28 -13.13 -36.20
CA GLY A 317 16.80 -11.83 -36.68
C GLY A 317 17.71 -10.67 -36.25
N PRO A 318 17.89 -9.65 -37.12
CA PRO A 318 18.78 -8.52 -36.86
C PRO A 318 18.18 -7.50 -35.83
N GLY A 319 16.90 -7.62 -35.48
CA GLY A 319 16.21 -6.69 -34.60
C GLY A 319 15.57 -5.51 -35.37
N GLU A 320 15.13 -5.71 -36.60
CA GLU A 320 14.41 -4.65 -37.34
C GLU A 320 13.12 -4.27 -36.60
N LEU A 321 12.95 -2.97 -36.29
CA LEU A 321 11.76 -2.44 -35.65
C LEU A 321 10.92 -1.63 -36.64
N ARG A 322 9.61 -1.91 -36.70
CA ARG A 322 8.67 -1.14 -37.53
C ARG A 322 7.47 -0.70 -36.68
N LEU A 323 7.11 0.58 -36.80
CA LEU A 323 5.91 1.15 -36.22
C LEU A 323 4.91 1.40 -37.36
N CYS A 324 3.76 0.75 -37.30
CA CYS A 324 2.75 0.79 -38.36
C CYS A 324 1.45 1.41 -37.80
N GLY A 325 1.13 2.63 -38.19
CA GLY A 325 -0.07 3.36 -37.80
C GLY A 325 -0.19 3.57 -36.29
N VAL A 326 0.93 3.66 -35.57
CA VAL A 326 0.96 3.74 -34.12
C VAL A 326 0.39 5.06 -33.65
N ARG A 327 -0.63 4.99 -32.75
CA ARG A 327 -1.17 6.14 -32.01
C ARG A 327 -1.31 5.80 -30.54
N VAL A 328 -1.02 6.77 -29.68
CA VAL A 328 -1.20 6.67 -28.23
C VAL A 328 -1.98 7.87 -27.74
N LEU A 329 -3.07 7.59 -27.04
CA LEU A 329 -3.95 8.57 -26.43
C LEU A 329 -3.76 8.61 -24.91
N ARG A 330 -3.78 9.80 -24.31
CA ARG A 330 -3.77 9.97 -22.85
C ARG A 330 -4.78 11.05 -22.46
N GLY A 331 -5.77 10.67 -21.68
CA GLY A 331 -6.84 11.60 -21.30
C GLY A 331 -7.60 12.16 -22.52
N GLY A 332 -7.75 11.37 -23.60
CA GLY A 332 -8.39 11.81 -24.85
C GLY A 332 -7.51 12.67 -25.77
N ARG A 333 -6.25 12.94 -25.38
CA ARG A 333 -5.30 13.69 -26.20
C ARG A 333 -4.29 12.74 -26.85
N GLU A 334 -4.01 12.91 -28.14
CA GLU A 334 -2.95 12.19 -28.85
C GLU A 334 -1.58 12.67 -28.32
N VAL A 335 -0.78 11.75 -27.77
CA VAL A 335 0.55 12.02 -27.20
C VAL A 335 1.66 11.40 -28.03
N LEU A 336 1.32 10.48 -28.93
CA LEU A 336 2.25 9.91 -29.90
C LEU A 336 1.51 9.50 -31.17
N ARG A 337 2.08 9.87 -32.30
CA ARG A 337 1.72 9.41 -33.64
C ARG A 337 2.99 9.04 -34.41
N ALA A 338 3.12 7.78 -34.74
CA ALA A 338 4.26 7.29 -35.51
C ALA A 338 3.76 6.29 -36.55
N ASP A 339 3.76 6.72 -37.80
CA ASP A 339 3.35 5.90 -38.93
C ASP A 339 4.51 5.70 -39.90
N GLY A 340 4.65 4.48 -40.41
CA GLY A 340 5.66 4.13 -41.42
C GLY A 340 7.11 4.21 -40.94
N VAL A 341 7.35 4.28 -39.63
CA VAL A 341 8.71 4.35 -39.05
C VAL A 341 9.37 2.99 -39.15
N ARG A 342 10.51 2.94 -39.83
CA ARG A 342 11.35 1.75 -39.97
C ARG A 342 12.74 2.02 -39.38
N VAL A 343 13.11 1.19 -38.43
CA VAL A 343 14.44 1.17 -37.78
C VAL A 343 15.18 -0.06 -38.29
N PRO A 344 16.27 0.10 -39.05
CA PRO A 344 17.04 -1.03 -39.57
C PRO A 344 17.60 -1.90 -38.42
N GLY A 345 17.63 -3.22 -38.64
CA GLY A 345 18.18 -4.15 -37.63
C GLY A 345 19.68 -3.91 -37.40
N GLY A 346 20.12 -3.98 -36.16
CA GLY A 346 21.50 -3.76 -35.75
C GLY A 346 21.93 -2.29 -35.68
N SER A 347 21.08 -1.33 -36.07
CA SER A 347 21.41 0.10 -36.02
C SER A 347 21.21 0.71 -34.63
N THR A 348 21.94 1.78 -34.36
CA THR A 348 21.73 2.67 -33.21
C THR A 348 20.90 3.86 -33.69
N VAL A 349 19.72 4.05 -33.07
CA VAL A 349 18.80 5.11 -33.45
C VAL A 349 18.60 6.05 -32.25
N ALA A 350 18.88 7.34 -32.49
CA ALA A 350 18.63 8.39 -31.50
C ALA A 350 17.20 8.92 -31.63
N VAL A 351 16.46 9.00 -30.54
CA VAL A 351 15.15 9.64 -30.46
C VAL A 351 15.35 11.04 -29.88
N VAL A 352 15.09 12.06 -30.67
CA VAL A 352 15.36 13.47 -30.37
C VAL A 352 14.07 14.28 -30.42
N GLY A 353 13.93 15.28 -29.56
CA GLY A 353 12.78 16.18 -29.50
C GLY A 353 12.75 16.99 -28.21
N ARG A 354 11.94 18.05 -28.17
CA ARG A 354 11.75 18.87 -26.97
C ARG A 354 11.20 18.03 -25.80
N SER A 355 11.30 18.56 -24.57
CA SER A 355 10.64 17.92 -23.42
C SER A 355 9.13 17.84 -23.67
N GLY A 356 8.52 16.69 -23.39
CA GLY A 356 7.10 16.46 -23.68
C GLY A 356 6.77 16.05 -25.13
N ALA A 357 7.73 15.98 -26.04
CA ALA A 357 7.50 15.59 -27.45
C ALA A 357 7.12 14.10 -27.65
N GLY A 358 6.98 13.30 -26.60
CA GLY A 358 6.57 11.90 -26.71
C GLY A 358 7.72 10.88 -26.78
N LYS A 359 8.99 11.26 -26.57
CA LYS A 359 10.17 10.37 -26.68
C LYS A 359 10.05 9.11 -25.83
N SER A 360 9.79 9.26 -24.52
CA SER A 360 9.63 8.12 -23.60
C SER A 360 8.38 7.29 -23.89
N VAL A 361 7.33 7.91 -24.48
CA VAL A 361 6.15 7.17 -24.93
C VAL A 361 6.51 6.28 -26.13
N LEU A 362 7.25 6.83 -27.11
CA LEU A 362 7.76 6.04 -28.25
C LEU A 362 8.66 4.91 -27.78
N ALA A 363 9.59 5.19 -26.86
CA ALA A 363 10.45 4.18 -26.24
C ALA A 363 9.62 3.07 -25.56
N ALA A 364 8.60 3.44 -24.78
CA ALA A 364 7.72 2.50 -24.08
C ALA A 364 6.89 1.64 -25.05
N VAL A 365 6.41 2.21 -26.15
CA VAL A 365 5.69 1.47 -27.22
C VAL A 365 6.64 0.54 -27.96
N ALA A 366 7.83 1.00 -28.31
CA ALA A 366 8.84 0.21 -29.01
C ALA A 366 9.26 -1.05 -28.24
N GLY A 367 9.37 -0.93 -26.92
CA GLY A 367 9.68 -2.05 -26.01
C GLY A 367 8.45 -2.78 -25.45
N ARG A 368 7.25 -2.40 -25.89
CA ARG A 368 5.97 -2.93 -25.40
C ARG A 368 5.87 -2.90 -23.87
N LEU A 369 6.19 -1.78 -23.25
CA LEU A 369 5.80 -1.46 -21.87
C LEU A 369 4.38 -0.91 -21.84
N ILE A 370 3.95 -0.30 -22.95
CA ILE A 370 2.57 0.11 -23.23
C ILE A 370 2.17 -0.42 -24.60
N ASP A 371 0.93 -0.82 -24.75
CA ASP A 371 0.37 -1.13 -26.07
C ASP A 371 -0.19 0.17 -26.69
N PRO A 372 -0.04 0.40 -28.02
CA PRO A 372 -0.65 1.54 -28.67
C PRO A 372 -2.18 1.39 -28.72
N ASP A 373 -2.90 2.53 -28.71
CA ASP A 373 -4.37 2.54 -28.86
C ASP A 373 -4.78 2.16 -30.28
N GLU A 374 -3.99 2.57 -31.29
CA GLU A 374 -4.16 2.19 -32.69
C GLU A 374 -2.83 1.75 -33.29
N GLY A 375 -2.89 0.90 -34.29
CA GLY A 375 -1.72 0.40 -35.00
C GLY A 375 -1.01 -0.75 -34.27
N HIS A 376 0.25 -0.99 -34.64
CA HIS A 376 1.04 -2.07 -34.02
C HIS A 376 2.54 -1.88 -34.28
N VAL A 377 3.33 -2.58 -33.45
CA VAL A 377 4.81 -2.60 -33.58
C VAL A 377 5.25 -4.00 -33.97
N LEU A 378 6.19 -4.07 -34.93
CA LEU A 378 6.80 -5.33 -35.34
C LEU A 378 8.29 -5.32 -34.97
N LEU A 379 8.77 -6.47 -34.52
CA LEU A 379 10.20 -6.77 -34.37
C LEU A 379 10.53 -7.99 -35.25
N ASP A 380 11.47 -7.83 -36.16
CA ASP A 380 11.81 -8.84 -37.16
C ASP A 380 10.57 -9.40 -37.89
N GLY A 381 9.62 -8.53 -38.27
CA GLY A 381 8.39 -8.88 -38.98
C GLY A 381 7.30 -9.52 -38.12
N VAL A 382 7.51 -9.74 -36.83
CA VAL A 382 6.52 -10.30 -35.91
C VAL A 382 5.94 -9.21 -35.01
N ARG A 383 4.61 -9.09 -34.96
CA ARG A 383 3.93 -8.14 -34.08
C ARG A 383 4.25 -8.45 -32.61
N LEU A 384 4.60 -7.43 -31.81
CA LEU A 384 4.96 -7.59 -30.40
C LEU A 384 3.82 -8.16 -29.55
N ASP A 385 2.56 -7.82 -29.86
CA ASP A 385 1.37 -8.32 -29.16
C ASP A 385 1.09 -9.82 -29.41
N ARG A 386 1.68 -10.38 -30.48
CA ARG A 386 1.57 -11.81 -30.82
C ARG A 386 2.68 -12.66 -30.24
N LEU A 387 3.71 -12.05 -29.66
CA LEU A 387 4.80 -12.77 -29.01
C LEU A 387 4.37 -13.33 -27.65
N THR A 388 4.98 -14.46 -27.27
CA THR A 388 4.89 -14.91 -25.86
C THR A 388 5.61 -13.92 -24.97
N HIS A 389 5.19 -13.81 -23.70
CA HIS A 389 5.86 -12.96 -22.71
C HIS A 389 7.35 -13.28 -22.60
N GLU A 390 7.70 -14.56 -22.57
CA GLU A 390 9.08 -15.04 -22.47
C GLU A 390 9.91 -14.61 -23.71
N ALA A 391 9.38 -14.81 -24.93
CA ALA A 391 10.07 -14.42 -26.16
C ALA A 391 10.31 -12.91 -26.24
N LEU A 392 9.31 -12.11 -25.85
CA LEU A 392 9.41 -10.65 -25.85
C LEU A 392 10.48 -10.20 -24.84
N ARG A 393 10.36 -10.64 -23.58
CA ARG A 393 11.25 -10.15 -22.49
C ARG A 393 12.67 -10.71 -22.57
N THR A 394 12.90 -11.79 -23.31
CA THR A 394 14.25 -12.28 -23.60
C THR A 394 14.98 -11.44 -24.63
N GLU A 395 14.26 -10.82 -25.58
CA GLU A 395 14.85 -10.14 -26.73
C GLU A 395 14.74 -8.61 -26.65
N VAL A 396 13.97 -8.07 -25.70
CA VAL A 396 13.82 -6.62 -25.49
C VAL A 396 14.33 -6.25 -24.10
N ALA A 397 15.43 -5.50 -24.06
CA ALA A 397 16.01 -4.98 -22.84
C ALA A 397 15.73 -3.48 -22.68
N TYR A 398 15.72 -3.01 -21.42
CA TYR A 398 15.42 -1.63 -21.08
C TYR A 398 16.39 -1.09 -20.02
N ALA A 399 16.90 0.14 -20.24
CA ALA A 399 17.53 0.94 -19.21
C ALA A 399 16.76 2.26 -19.06
N PHE A 400 16.46 2.62 -17.82
CA PHE A 400 15.72 3.81 -17.43
C PHE A 400 16.64 4.87 -16.83
N GLU A 401 16.22 6.13 -16.86
CA GLU A 401 16.88 7.24 -16.16
C GLU A 401 17.08 6.93 -14.65
N ARG A 402 16.04 6.42 -14.01
CA ARG A 402 16.04 6.04 -12.59
C ARG A 402 15.74 4.55 -12.46
N PRO A 403 16.77 3.71 -12.52
CA PRO A 403 16.57 2.27 -12.44
C PRO A 403 16.17 1.87 -11.02
N VAL A 404 15.13 1.05 -10.89
CA VAL A 404 14.83 0.33 -9.66
C VAL A 404 15.53 -1.03 -9.75
N LEU A 405 16.50 -1.24 -8.87
CA LEU A 405 17.21 -2.51 -8.74
C LEU A 405 16.54 -3.32 -7.63
N GLY A 406 16.37 -4.63 -7.85
CA GLY A 406 15.73 -5.52 -6.88
C GLY A 406 16.54 -5.67 -5.59
N GLU A 407 15.95 -6.34 -4.60
CA GLU A 407 16.66 -6.79 -3.40
C GLU A 407 17.65 -7.90 -3.75
N GLY A 408 18.66 -8.10 -2.90
CA GLY A 408 19.71 -9.10 -3.09
C GLY A 408 21.09 -8.49 -3.24
N THR A 409 22.01 -9.23 -3.86
CA THR A 409 23.37 -8.78 -4.14
C THR A 409 23.43 -7.96 -5.44
N ILE A 410 24.53 -7.21 -5.62
CA ILE A 410 24.78 -6.49 -6.88
C ILE A 410 24.82 -7.45 -8.07
N ALA A 411 25.39 -8.65 -7.90
CA ALA A 411 25.40 -9.66 -8.97
C ALA A 411 23.99 -10.09 -9.36
N GLU A 412 23.13 -10.35 -8.39
CA GLU A 412 21.73 -10.73 -8.62
C GLU A 412 20.94 -9.60 -9.28
N ALA A 413 21.11 -8.36 -8.83
CA ALA A 413 20.45 -7.19 -9.40
C ALA A 413 20.82 -6.93 -10.87
N VAL A 414 22.08 -7.17 -11.24
CA VAL A 414 22.55 -7.09 -12.65
C VAL A 414 22.07 -8.29 -13.46
N ALA A 415 21.99 -9.47 -12.83
CA ALA A 415 21.54 -10.71 -13.47
C ALA A 415 20.02 -10.76 -13.69
N ASP A 416 19.25 -9.96 -12.96
CA ASP A 416 17.80 -9.99 -12.95
C ASP A 416 17.20 -9.76 -14.33
N GLY A 417 16.31 -10.69 -14.73
CA GLY A 417 15.70 -10.71 -16.07
C GLY A 417 16.53 -11.43 -17.13
N ALA A 418 17.80 -11.74 -16.91
CA ALA A 418 18.63 -12.44 -17.89
C ALA A 418 18.45 -13.97 -17.82
N ARG A 419 18.11 -14.58 -18.95
CA ARG A 419 17.75 -16.01 -19.09
C ARG A 419 18.84 -17.01 -18.63
N ARG A 420 20.12 -16.62 -18.71
CA ARG A 420 21.31 -17.36 -18.25
C ARG A 420 22.42 -16.36 -17.94
N SER A 421 22.44 -15.84 -16.74
CA SER A 421 23.51 -14.96 -16.31
C SER A 421 24.61 -15.77 -15.64
N SER A 422 25.69 -16.04 -16.39
CA SER A 422 26.94 -16.46 -15.74
C SER A 422 27.56 -15.25 -15.03
N ARG A 423 28.33 -15.49 -13.96
CA ARG A 423 29.12 -14.42 -13.30
C ARG A 423 29.99 -13.63 -14.28
N GLU A 424 30.50 -14.30 -15.31
CA GLU A 424 31.31 -13.65 -16.35
C GLU A 424 30.46 -12.67 -17.19
N ARG A 425 29.23 -13.05 -17.56
CA ARG A 425 28.32 -12.16 -18.29
C ARG A 425 27.93 -10.93 -17.45
N VAL A 426 27.67 -11.11 -16.17
CA VAL A 426 27.43 -9.99 -15.23
C VAL A 426 28.63 -9.04 -15.19
N ARG A 427 29.87 -9.59 -15.08
CA ARG A 427 31.08 -8.77 -15.09
C ARG A 427 31.32 -8.05 -16.42
N GLN A 428 31.09 -8.72 -17.56
CA GLN A 428 31.21 -8.09 -18.88
C GLN A 428 30.21 -6.94 -19.03
N ALA A 429 28.95 -7.14 -18.62
CA ALA A 429 27.93 -6.10 -18.65
C ALA A 429 28.27 -4.93 -17.71
N ALA A 430 28.80 -5.22 -16.53
CA ALA A 430 29.23 -4.20 -15.58
C ALA A 430 30.45 -3.41 -16.11
N ARG A 431 31.41 -4.08 -16.79
CA ARG A 431 32.52 -3.38 -17.47
C ARG A 431 32.01 -2.48 -18.58
N ALA A 432 31.10 -2.98 -19.41
CA ALA A 432 30.51 -2.19 -20.50
C ALA A 432 29.73 -0.97 -20.00
N ALA A 433 29.14 -1.05 -18.80
CA ALA A 433 28.43 0.05 -18.16
C ALA A 433 29.32 0.95 -17.28
N GLY A 434 30.64 0.73 -17.24
CA GLY A 434 31.56 1.47 -16.39
C GLY A 434 31.35 1.20 -14.88
N ALA A 435 30.72 0.07 -14.52
CA ALA A 435 30.36 -0.26 -13.14
C ALA A 435 31.36 -1.18 -12.43
N ASP A 436 32.14 -2.03 -13.15
CA ASP A 436 33.06 -3.02 -12.58
C ASP A 436 34.05 -2.40 -11.61
N GLY A 437 34.60 -1.22 -11.95
CA GLY A 437 35.61 -0.55 -11.16
C GLY A 437 35.19 -0.21 -9.73
N PHE A 438 34.02 0.39 -9.57
CA PHE A 438 33.51 0.74 -8.23
C PHE A 438 32.94 -0.49 -7.50
N VAL A 439 32.28 -1.42 -8.21
CA VAL A 439 31.76 -2.63 -7.58
C VAL A 439 32.89 -3.44 -6.93
N ARG A 440 34.04 -3.59 -7.60
CA ARG A 440 35.18 -4.31 -7.06
C ARG A 440 35.84 -3.63 -5.84
N ARG A 441 35.62 -2.33 -5.64
CA ARG A 441 36.12 -1.61 -4.45
C ARG A 441 35.23 -1.79 -3.23
N LEU A 442 34.01 -2.30 -3.39
CA LEU A 442 33.12 -2.60 -2.26
C LEU A 442 33.67 -3.78 -1.44
N PRO A 443 33.39 -3.84 -0.12
CA PRO A 443 33.95 -4.88 0.78
C PRO A 443 33.68 -6.31 0.32
N HIS A 444 32.52 -6.56 -0.29
CA HIS A 444 32.15 -7.89 -0.81
C HIS A 444 32.01 -7.91 -2.34
N GLY A 445 32.49 -6.88 -3.03
CA GLY A 445 32.43 -6.79 -4.48
C GLY A 445 31.01 -7.00 -5.02
N TYR A 446 30.84 -7.90 -5.96
CA TYR A 446 29.56 -8.28 -6.55
C TYR A 446 28.59 -8.98 -5.58
N ASP A 447 29.08 -9.54 -4.49
CA ASP A 447 28.26 -10.20 -3.46
C ASP A 447 27.81 -9.21 -2.37
N THR A 448 28.10 -7.92 -2.52
CA THR A 448 27.62 -6.86 -1.64
C THR A 448 26.08 -6.76 -1.70
N PRO A 449 25.37 -6.84 -0.56
CA PRO A 449 23.92 -6.62 -0.52
C PRO A 449 23.58 -5.20 -0.98
N LEU A 450 22.75 -5.09 -2.02
CA LEU A 450 22.42 -3.82 -2.67
C LEU A 450 21.84 -2.75 -1.71
N PRO A 451 20.94 -3.09 -0.76
CA PRO A 451 20.40 -2.10 0.18
C PRO A 451 21.46 -1.52 1.15
N ARG A 452 22.62 -2.16 1.28
CA ARG A 452 23.72 -1.73 2.15
C ARG A 452 24.90 -1.13 1.36
N ALA A 453 24.83 -1.13 0.04
CA ALA A 453 25.89 -0.59 -0.80
C ALA A 453 25.81 0.95 -0.81
N PRO A 454 26.88 1.66 -0.44
CA PRO A 454 26.93 3.13 -0.46
C PRO A 454 27.13 3.62 -1.89
N LEU A 455 26.07 3.57 -2.70
CA LEU A 455 26.09 3.94 -4.11
C LEU A 455 25.64 5.38 -4.32
N SER A 456 26.37 6.13 -5.12
CA SER A 456 25.93 7.41 -5.66
C SER A 456 24.82 7.20 -6.73
N GLY A 457 24.05 8.26 -7.04
CA GLY A 457 23.02 8.20 -8.08
C GLY A 457 23.56 7.75 -9.44
N GLY A 458 24.76 8.21 -9.83
CA GLY A 458 25.42 7.79 -11.08
C GLY A 458 25.90 6.33 -11.06
N GLU A 459 26.36 5.81 -9.91
CA GLU A 459 26.69 4.39 -9.76
C GLU A 459 25.46 3.50 -9.83
N HIS A 460 24.34 3.94 -9.22
CA HIS A 460 23.07 3.26 -9.31
C HIS A 460 22.56 3.19 -10.75
N GLN A 461 22.69 4.28 -11.51
CA GLN A 461 22.34 4.35 -12.93
C GLN A 461 23.20 3.41 -13.76
N ARG A 462 24.53 3.35 -13.52
CA ARG A 462 25.45 2.40 -14.19
C ARG A 462 25.12 0.94 -13.90
N LEU A 463 24.65 0.61 -12.69
CA LEU A 463 24.14 -0.75 -12.41
C LEU A 463 22.87 -1.07 -13.20
N GLY A 464 21.97 -0.09 -13.35
CA GLY A 464 20.80 -0.21 -14.22
C GLY A 464 21.16 -0.44 -15.69
N LEU A 465 22.17 0.26 -16.20
CA LEU A 465 22.75 0.02 -17.53
C LEU A 465 23.38 -1.37 -17.62
N ALA A 466 24.16 -1.80 -16.61
CA ALA A 466 24.75 -3.13 -16.56
C ALA A 466 23.69 -4.23 -16.65
N ARG A 467 22.56 -4.08 -15.93
CA ARG A 467 21.42 -4.99 -16.03
C ARG A 467 20.86 -5.05 -17.46
N ALA A 468 20.63 -3.89 -18.06
CA ALA A 468 20.13 -3.83 -19.43
C ALA A 468 21.10 -4.47 -20.44
N PHE A 469 22.41 -4.30 -20.27
CA PHE A 469 23.44 -4.91 -21.12
C PHE A 469 23.58 -6.43 -20.91
N ALA A 470 23.45 -6.89 -19.68
CA ALA A 470 23.41 -8.33 -19.37
C ALA A 470 22.21 -9.01 -20.02
N HIS A 471 21.10 -8.27 -20.17
CA HIS A 471 19.83 -8.72 -20.74
C HIS A 471 19.70 -8.40 -22.26
N ALA A 472 20.67 -7.66 -22.85
CA ALA A 472 20.56 -7.21 -24.24
C ALA A 472 20.30 -8.37 -25.21
N GLY A 473 19.21 -8.21 -25.96
CA GLY A 473 18.78 -9.10 -27.01
C GLY A 473 18.78 -8.40 -28.37
N ARG A 474 17.68 -8.50 -29.13
CA ARG A 474 17.53 -7.89 -30.45
C ARG A 474 17.21 -6.39 -30.40
N LEU A 475 16.55 -5.96 -29.32
CA LEU A 475 16.21 -4.54 -29.09
C LEU A 475 16.67 -4.14 -27.69
N LEU A 476 17.48 -3.08 -27.64
CA LEU A 476 17.87 -2.42 -26.40
C LEU A 476 17.33 -0.99 -26.42
N VAL A 477 16.50 -0.64 -25.46
CA VAL A 477 15.95 0.70 -25.29
C VAL A 477 16.64 1.39 -24.11
N LEU A 478 17.21 2.57 -24.38
CA LEU A 478 17.86 3.43 -23.40
C LEU A 478 17.02 4.71 -23.27
N ASP A 479 16.17 4.80 -22.25
CA ASP A 479 15.31 5.94 -22.00
C ASP A 479 15.97 6.85 -20.95
N ASP A 480 16.69 7.85 -21.40
CA ASP A 480 17.50 8.80 -20.61
C ASP A 480 18.51 8.13 -19.67
N ALA A 481 18.92 6.90 -19.99
CA ALA A 481 19.72 6.06 -19.12
C ALA A 481 21.18 6.53 -18.91
N THR A 482 21.65 7.51 -19.68
CA THR A 482 23.01 8.10 -19.56
C THR A 482 22.98 9.55 -19.09
N SER A 483 21.82 10.10 -18.74
CA SER A 483 21.63 11.53 -18.42
C SER A 483 22.49 12.05 -17.25
N SER A 484 22.74 11.20 -16.24
CA SER A 484 23.54 11.53 -15.05
C SER A 484 25.03 11.19 -15.19
N LEU A 485 25.46 10.71 -16.37
CA LEU A 485 26.86 10.40 -16.62
C LEU A 485 27.63 11.65 -17.11
N ASP A 486 28.87 11.77 -16.68
CA ASP A 486 29.79 12.74 -17.26
C ASP A 486 30.14 12.36 -18.70
N THR A 487 30.58 13.32 -19.47
CA THR A 487 30.82 13.16 -20.93
C THR A 487 31.85 12.08 -21.25
N ALA A 488 32.88 11.90 -20.40
CA ALA A 488 33.91 10.87 -20.59
C ALA A 488 33.33 9.48 -20.37
N THR A 489 32.63 9.25 -19.25
CA THR A 489 31.97 7.98 -18.94
C THR A 489 30.87 7.66 -19.96
N GLU A 490 30.07 8.64 -20.41
CA GLU A 490 29.08 8.44 -21.46
C GLU A 490 29.73 7.96 -22.76
N HIS A 491 30.88 8.54 -23.15
CA HIS A 491 31.63 8.12 -24.33
C HIS A 491 32.17 6.69 -24.20
N GLU A 492 32.73 6.35 -23.03
CA GLU A 492 33.23 4.97 -22.77
C GLU A 492 32.09 3.94 -22.83
N VAL A 493 30.93 4.26 -22.23
CA VAL A 493 29.73 3.42 -22.28
C VAL A 493 29.24 3.23 -23.71
N ASP A 494 29.23 4.29 -24.55
CA ASP A 494 28.83 4.19 -25.96
C ASP A 494 29.79 3.31 -26.75
N LEU A 495 31.10 3.47 -26.57
CA LEU A 495 32.09 2.61 -27.20
C LEU A 495 31.97 1.14 -26.77
N ALA A 496 31.76 0.90 -25.46
CA ALA A 496 31.59 -0.43 -24.92
C ALA A 496 30.27 -1.06 -25.41
N LEU A 497 29.20 -0.27 -25.51
CA LEU A 497 27.93 -0.69 -26.07
C LEU A 497 28.08 -1.24 -27.49
N ARG A 498 28.89 -0.56 -28.33
CA ARG A 498 29.15 -0.97 -29.72
C ARG A 498 30.02 -2.21 -29.84
N ARG A 499 30.99 -2.40 -28.92
CA ARG A 499 32.02 -3.45 -29.01
C ARG A 499 31.71 -4.70 -28.18
N SER A 500 31.11 -4.51 -27.02
CA SER A 500 31.07 -5.54 -25.98
C SER A 500 29.67 -6.05 -25.66
N VAL A 501 28.61 -5.35 -26.11
CA VAL A 501 27.22 -5.76 -25.92
C VAL A 501 26.74 -6.51 -27.16
N ARG A 502 25.92 -7.56 -26.94
CA ARG A 502 25.34 -8.36 -28.05
C ARG A 502 24.81 -7.47 -29.17
N PRO A 503 25.15 -7.76 -30.43
CA PRO A 503 24.67 -6.98 -31.56
C PRO A 503 23.14 -7.06 -31.65
N GLY A 504 22.50 -5.90 -31.80
CA GLY A 504 21.05 -5.73 -31.89
C GLY A 504 20.73 -4.25 -32.11
N THR A 505 19.49 -3.96 -32.38
CA THR A 505 18.99 -2.58 -32.56
C THR A 505 18.99 -1.85 -31.21
N ARG A 506 19.44 -0.61 -31.23
CA ARG A 506 19.52 0.25 -30.06
C ARG A 506 18.66 1.49 -30.28
N LEU A 507 17.69 1.72 -29.41
CA LEU A 507 16.86 2.92 -29.41
C LEU A 507 17.28 3.78 -28.21
N VAL A 508 17.87 4.95 -28.47
CA VAL A 508 18.46 5.82 -27.43
C VAL A 508 17.70 7.15 -27.41
N VAL A 509 17.02 7.45 -26.32
CA VAL A 509 16.49 8.79 -26.09
C VAL A 509 17.65 9.73 -25.81
N ALA A 510 17.84 10.74 -26.67
CA ALA A 510 19.01 11.61 -26.68
C ALA A 510 18.63 13.07 -26.40
N HIS A 511 19.30 13.66 -25.43
CA HIS A 511 19.21 15.08 -25.07
C HIS A 511 20.44 15.89 -25.49
N ARG A 512 21.53 15.22 -25.90
CA ARG A 512 22.79 15.85 -26.31
C ARG A 512 23.04 15.66 -27.80
N PRO A 513 23.53 16.71 -28.52
CA PRO A 513 23.88 16.59 -29.93
C PRO A 513 24.89 15.48 -30.22
N SER A 514 25.86 15.29 -29.32
CA SER A 514 26.90 14.26 -29.47
C SER A 514 26.37 12.84 -29.54
N VAL A 515 25.25 12.52 -28.86
CA VAL A 515 24.60 11.20 -28.92
C VAL A 515 23.88 11.03 -30.26
N ALA A 516 23.20 12.06 -30.72
CA ALA A 516 22.51 12.06 -32.02
C ALA A 516 23.50 11.95 -33.18
N ASP A 517 24.66 12.63 -33.10
CA ASP A 517 25.70 12.61 -34.15
C ASP A 517 26.35 11.22 -34.31
N ARG A 518 26.48 10.47 -33.20
CA ARG A 518 27.01 9.11 -33.20
C ARG A 518 26.00 8.04 -33.59
N ALA A 519 24.71 8.37 -33.66
CA ALA A 519 23.67 7.43 -34.06
C ALA A 519 23.69 7.21 -35.57
N ASP A 520 23.36 5.98 -36.00
CA ASP A 520 23.24 5.66 -37.44
C ASP A 520 22.01 6.36 -38.05
N LEU A 521 20.98 6.60 -37.23
CA LEU A 521 19.73 7.24 -37.64
C LEU A 521 19.17 8.06 -36.47
N VAL A 522 18.44 9.11 -36.77
CA VAL A 522 17.74 9.96 -35.83
C VAL A 522 16.25 9.97 -36.14
N LEU A 523 15.43 9.74 -35.13
CA LEU A 523 13.98 9.98 -35.14
C LEU A 523 13.72 11.31 -34.45
N TRP A 524 13.36 12.34 -35.21
CA TRP A 524 13.00 13.64 -34.65
C TRP A 524 11.50 13.70 -34.35
N LEU A 525 11.16 13.87 -33.07
CA LEU A 525 9.81 14.03 -32.60
C LEU A 525 9.50 15.50 -32.31
N GLU A 526 8.34 15.94 -32.76
CA GLU A 526 7.77 17.24 -32.45
C GLU A 526 6.27 17.07 -32.19
N ASP A 527 5.76 17.63 -31.10
CA ASP A 527 4.35 17.60 -30.68
C ASP A 527 3.68 16.21 -30.78
N GLY A 528 4.39 15.19 -30.35
CA GLY A 528 3.90 13.81 -30.36
C GLY A 528 3.99 13.12 -31.73
N GLN A 529 4.54 13.77 -32.76
CA GLN A 529 4.65 13.19 -34.11
C GLN A 529 6.10 12.97 -34.52
N VAL A 530 6.35 11.91 -35.29
CA VAL A 530 7.64 11.72 -35.92
C VAL A 530 7.71 12.69 -37.13
N ARG A 531 8.45 13.78 -36.95
CA ARG A 531 8.57 14.86 -37.91
C ARG A 531 9.47 14.50 -39.08
N ALA A 532 10.61 13.87 -38.77
CA ALA A 532 11.58 13.42 -39.77
C ALA A 532 12.42 12.25 -39.26
N VAL A 533 12.95 11.48 -40.20
CA VAL A 533 13.86 10.37 -40.00
C VAL A 533 15.04 10.57 -40.94
N GLY A 534 16.27 10.60 -40.40
CA GLY A 534 17.48 10.80 -41.21
C GLY A 534 18.73 10.77 -40.32
N THR A 535 19.90 11.02 -40.91
CA THR A 535 21.13 11.18 -40.14
C THR A 535 21.15 12.51 -39.39
N HIS A 536 21.90 12.62 -38.29
CA HIS A 536 22.07 13.89 -37.57
C HIS A 536 22.51 15.01 -38.50
N ARG A 537 23.44 14.73 -39.40
CA ARG A 537 24.00 15.68 -40.35
C ARG A 537 22.94 16.20 -41.33
N GLU A 538 22.08 15.33 -41.89
CA GLU A 538 20.98 15.73 -42.76
C GLU A 538 19.97 16.61 -42.03
N LEU A 539 19.55 16.20 -40.81
CA LEU A 539 18.55 16.94 -40.04
C LEU A 539 19.08 18.27 -39.51
N TRP A 540 20.41 18.40 -39.31
CA TRP A 540 21.05 19.64 -38.82
C TRP A 540 20.80 20.85 -39.71
N HIS A 541 20.50 20.63 -41.00
CA HIS A 541 20.14 21.73 -41.93
C HIS A 541 18.77 22.33 -41.63
N THR A 542 17.91 21.63 -40.89
CA THR A 542 16.57 22.10 -40.52
C THR A 542 16.64 22.98 -39.25
N ALA A 543 16.11 24.21 -39.31
CA ALA A 543 16.14 25.16 -38.19
C ALA A 543 15.47 24.59 -36.92
N GLY A 544 14.26 24.01 -37.03
CA GLY A 544 13.54 23.41 -35.90
C GLY A 544 14.30 22.27 -35.24
N TYR A 545 15.07 21.49 -35.96
CA TYR A 545 15.90 20.44 -35.38
C TYR A 545 17.06 21.03 -34.55
N ARG A 546 17.72 22.08 -35.06
CA ARG A 546 18.78 22.78 -34.29
C ARG A 546 18.25 23.41 -33.02
N GLU A 547 17.03 23.95 -33.05
CA GLU A 547 16.38 24.56 -31.89
C GLU A 547 16.13 23.55 -30.74
N VAL A 548 15.95 22.24 -31.05
CA VAL A 548 15.81 21.20 -30.02
C VAL A 548 17.03 21.18 -29.09
N PHE A 549 18.24 21.39 -29.69
CA PHE A 549 19.49 21.40 -28.91
C PHE A 549 19.86 22.80 -28.41
N GLY A 550 19.47 23.86 -29.10
CA GLY A 550 19.73 25.24 -28.70
C GLY A 550 18.94 25.65 -27.45
N ALA A 551 17.70 25.18 -27.31
CA ALA A 551 16.90 25.41 -26.13
C ALA A 551 17.48 24.72 -24.86
N GLY A 552 18.28 23.65 -25.01
CA GLY A 552 18.97 22.98 -23.92
C GLY A 552 20.29 23.66 -23.51
N ALA A 553 21.00 24.30 -24.44
CA ALA A 553 22.25 25.00 -24.16
C ALA A 553 22.06 26.30 -23.38
N GLY A 554 20.89 26.99 -23.57
CA GLY A 554 20.55 28.22 -22.84
C GLY A 554 20.20 28.01 -21.35
N ALA A 555 19.65 26.85 -20.97
CA ALA A 555 19.29 26.56 -19.58
C ALA A 555 20.50 26.10 -18.74
N GLY A 556 21.58 25.60 -19.38
CA GLY A 556 22.79 25.14 -18.68
C GLY A 556 23.92 26.20 -18.64
N ALA A 557 23.91 27.18 -19.56
CA ALA A 557 24.94 28.22 -19.62
C ALA A 557 24.66 29.43 -18.72
N GLY A 558 23.43 29.54 -18.17
CA GLY A 558 23.05 30.65 -17.26
C GLY A 558 23.47 30.48 -15.81
N ALA A 559 23.96 29.31 -15.39
CA ALA A 559 24.33 29.01 -14.02
C ALA A 559 25.84 29.05 -13.72
N GLY A 560 26.69 29.33 -14.73
CA GLY A 560 28.15 29.25 -14.60
C GLY A 560 28.97 30.50 -14.93
N ALA A 561 28.35 31.64 -15.26
CA ALA A 561 29.09 32.84 -15.65
C ALA A 561 28.69 34.07 -14.83
N GLY A 562 28.84 34.00 -13.52
CA GLY A 562 28.54 35.12 -12.62
C GLY A 562 29.40 35.20 -11.36
N ALA A 563 30.69 34.85 -11.46
CA ALA A 563 31.62 35.07 -10.37
C ALA A 563 32.98 35.45 -10.95
N GLY A 564 33.23 36.72 -11.11
CA GLY A 564 34.58 37.19 -11.34
C GLY A 564 34.61 38.60 -11.93
N ALA A 565 35.08 39.52 -11.14
CA ALA A 565 35.64 40.82 -11.41
C ALA A 565 34.70 42.05 -11.30
N GLY A 566 34.95 42.85 -10.29
CA GLY A 566 34.49 44.22 -10.17
C GLY A 566 34.71 44.85 -8.81
N ALA A 567 36.01 44.92 -8.37
CA ALA A 567 36.38 45.88 -7.34
C ALA A 567 36.42 47.30 -7.93
N GLY A 568 35.69 48.23 -7.35
CA GLY A 568 35.78 49.63 -7.78
C GLY A 568 34.96 50.55 -6.86
N ALA A 569 35.68 51.34 -6.07
CA ALA A 569 35.28 52.34 -5.12
C ALA A 569 34.33 53.40 -5.71
N GLY A 570 33.45 53.92 -4.84
CA GLY A 570 32.71 55.16 -5.13
C GLY A 570 31.88 55.62 -3.93
N ALA A 571 32.49 56.50 -3.12
CA ALA A 571 31.82 57.24 -2.05
C ALA A 571 30.79 58.22 -2.61
N GLY A 572 29.70 58.51 -1.92
CA GLY A 572 28.78 59.56 -2.23
C GLY A 572 27.64 59.66 -1.22
N ALA A 573 27.74 60.65 -0.39
CA ALA A 573 26.84 61.14 0.66
C ALA A 573 25.50 61.64 0.08
N GLY A 574 24.43 61.56 0.88
CA GLY A 574 23.19 62.30 0.61
C GLY A 574 22.13 62.10 1.67
N ALA A 575 22.00 63.01 2.53
CA ALA A 575 21.10 63.28 3.65
C ALA A 575 19.61 63.45 3.27
N GLY A 576 18.73 63.35 4.26
CA GLY A 576 17.40 63.96 4.35
C GLY A 576 16.39 63.00 4.91
N ALA A 577 16.04 63.01 6.20
CA ALA A 577 14.99 63.76 6.86
C ALA A 577 13.60 63.47 6.30
N ASP A 578 12.53 63.15 7.01
CA ASP A 578 12.03 63.68 8.29
C ASP A 578 10.79 62.87 8.72
N ALA A 579 10.57 62.78 10.02
CA ALA A 579 9.34 62.95 10.80
C ALA A 579 8.13 62.02 10.54
N GLY A 580 7.43 61.55 11.48
CA GLY A 580 7.14 61.86 12.83
C GLY A 580 6.16 60.96 13.50
N ALA A 581 6.25 60.89 14.75
CA ALA A 581 5.24 60.97 15.81
C ALA A 581 4.09 59.97 15.80
N GLY A 582 3.70 59.35 16.86
CA GLY A 582 3.76 59.55 18.28
C GLY A 582 3.10 58.41 19.02
N ALA A 583 3.52 58.22 20.21
CA ALA A 583 2.81 58.18 21.49
C ALA A 583 1.75 57.07 21.66
N ASP A 584 1.55 56.33 22.69
CA ASP A 584 1.88 56.49 24.11
C ASP A 584 1.54 55.22 24.90
N ALA A 585 2.17 55.09 26.05
CA ALA A 585 1.74 54.46 27.31
C ALA A 585 1.99 52.97 27.58
N GLY A 586 3.00 52.71 28.38
CA GLY A 586 2.98 51.64 29.38
C GLY A 586 2.30 52.10 30.69
N PRO A 587 2.47 51.50 31.86
CA PRO A 587 3.32 50.39 32.31
C PRO A 587 2.71 49.43 33.35
N GLY A 588 3.50 48.51 33.84
CA GLY A 588 3.31 47.90 35.17
C GLY A 588 3.02 46.40 35.13
N SER A 589 3.63 45.48 35.76
CA SER A 589 4.35 45.32 36.99
C SER A 589 4.64 43.83 37.17
N SER A 590 5.88 43.48 37.49
CA SER A 590 6.22 42.19 38.11
C SER A 590 5.75 42.16 39.57
N PRO A 591 5.58 40.97 40.20
CA PRO A 591 6.71 40.40 40.93
C PRO A 591 6.78 38.84 40.95
N GLY A 592 7.98 38.27 41.09
CA GLY A 592 8.19 36.93 41.64
C GLY A 592 8.29 37.00 43.19
N PRO A 593 8.87 36.01 43.88
CA PRO A 593 9.14 34.59 43.66
C PRO A 593 8.67 33.73 44.85
N ALA A 594 8.77 32.39 44.75
CA ALA A 594 8.94 31.42 45.82
C ALA A 594 8.34 30.05 45.40
N THR A 595 8.80 28.88 45.62
CA THR A 595 9.70 28.25 46.56
C THR A 595 10.04 26.84 46.06
N ALA A 596 11.21 26.37 46.38
CA ALA A 596 11.71 25.03 46.12
C ALA A 596 10.98 23.94 46.96
N VAL A 597 10.74 22.75 46.39
CA VAL A 597 10.73 21.49 47.13
C VAL A 597 11.38 20.44 46.24
N GLY A 598 12.37 19.74 46.79
CA GLY A 598 13.18 18.72 46.18
C GLY A 598 12.47 17.38 46.04
N GLY A 599 13.05 16.51 45.25
CA GLY A 599 12.62 15.13 45.06
C GLY A 599 13.49 14.39 44.06
N SER A 600 14.60 13.84 44.56
CA SER A 600 15.30 12.60 44.17
C SER A 600 15.09 12.02 42.76
N GLY A 601 16.15 12.03 41.95
CA GLY A 601 16.29 11.25 40.72
C GLY A 601 16.61 9.78 41.00
N PRO A 602 16.27 8.88 40.09
CA PRO A 602 16.88 7.55 40.04
C PRO A 602 18.06 7.52 39.04
N GLY A 603 19.10 6.81 39.47
CA GLY A 603 20.37 6.64 38.80
C GLY A 603 20.35 5.70 37.59
N PRO A 604 21.51 5.52 36.95
CA PRO A 604 21.60 4.96 35.59
C PRO A 604 21.46 3.43 35.61
N VAL A 605 20.65 2.96 34.64
CA VAL A 605 20.47 1.53 34.34
C VAL A 605 21.71 1.00 33.62
N ARG A 606 22.36 0.01 34.22
CA ARG A 606 23.45 -0.79 33.64
C ARG A 606 22.94 -1.64 32.49
N ARG A 607 23.69 -1.66 31.38
CA ARG A 607 23.57 -2.65 30.30
C ARG A 607 24.11 -4.00 30.77
N PRO A 608 23.50 -5.13 30.41
CA PRO A 608 24.11 -6.43 30.57
C PRO A 608 25.10 -6.72 29.43
N GLU A 609 26.28 -7.25 29.80
CA GLU A 609 27.27 -7.82 28.89
C GLU A 609 26.83 -9.20 28.37
N PRO A 610 27.31 -9.64 27.19
CA PRO A 610 26.96 -10.93 26.63
C PRO A 610 27.77 -12.08 27.27
N GLU A 611 27.06 -13.12 27.63
CA GLU A 611 27.57 -14.38 28.21
C GLU A 611 28.22 -15.23 27.10
N GLU A 612 29.49 -15.54 27.27
CA GLU A 612 30.28 -16.49 26.44
C GLU A 612 29.80 -17.92 26.71
N ALA A 613 29.40 -18.62 25.66
CA ALA A 613 29.21 -20.06 25.69
C ALA A 613 30.44 -20.77 25.14
N ARG A 614 31.07 -21.60 25.95
CA ARG A 614 32.00 -22.69 25.62
C ARG A 614 31.49 -23.98 26.25
N PRO A 615 31.95 -25.11 25.76
CA PRO A 615 32.34 -25.59 24.42
C PRO A 615 31.23 -26.43 23.78
#